data_48362de5f30242044b76b6497197cf55
#
_entry.id   48362de5f30242044b76b6497197cf55
#
_cell.length_a   1.000
_cell.length_b   1.000
_cell.length_c   1.000
_cell.angle_alpha   90.00
_cell.angle_beta   90.00
_cell.angle_gamma   90.00
#
_symmetry.space_group_name_H-M   'P 1'
#
loop_
_entity.id
_entity.type
_entity.pdbx_description
1 polymer ?
#
loop_
_entity_poly.entity_id
_entity_poly.type
_entity_poly.pdbx_seq_one_letter_code
_entity_poly.pdbx_strand_id
1 'polypeptide(L)'
;PDREGLVDTPDRVVRSYEEFFAGYDADPKAILERTFEEVDGYDEIVLLRDIRLESHCEHHMVPIIGKAHVAYMPHRRVVGISKLARLVEAYSKRLQIQEKLTSQIANAIDEILQPLGTAVIVEAAHQCMTTRGIHKAGVTMVTSRMLGAFRENGETRREFLAMIGNPSAGETRFG
;
A
#
# COMPACT_ATOMS: atom_id res chain seq x y z
N PRO A 1 -10.91 -32.78 16.29
CA PRO A 1 -9.70 -32.70 15.46
C PRO A 1 -9.70 -33.75 14.35
N ASP A 2 -10.43 -34.81 14.47
CA ASP A 2 -10.37 -35.96 13.55
C ASP A 2 -11.35 -35.90 12.37
N ARG A 3 -12.01 -34.74 12.16
CA ARG A 3 -12.85 -34.52 10.97
C ARG A 3 -11.99 -34.44 9.70
N GLU A 4 -12.41 -35.10 8.63
CA GLU A 4 -11.73 -35.14 7.34
C GLU A 4 -11.26 -33.73 6.87
N GLY A 5 -12.13 -32.73 6.98
CA GLY A 5 -11.81 -31.34 6.60
C GLY A 5 -10.76 -30.65 7.48
N LEU A 6 -10.40 -31.20 8.65
CA LEU A 6 -9.43 -30.61 9.58
C LEU A 6 -8.07 -31.33 9.62
N VAL A 7 -7.98 -32.54 9.06
CA VAL A 7 -6.75 -33.35 9.13
C VAL A 7 -5.55 -32.61 8.60
N ASP A 8 -5.68 -31.93 7.43
CA ASP A 8 -4.60 -31.19 6.80
C ASP A 8 -4.58 -29.69 7.17
N THR A 9 -5.46 -29.23 8.06
CA THR A 9 -5.56 -27.80 8.40
C THR A 9 -4.27 -27.21 8.95
N PRO A 10 -3.51 -27.88 9.86
CA PRO A 10 -2.26 -27.32 10.35
C PRO A 10 -1.26 -27.05 9.23
N ASP A 11 -1.07 -28.00 8.32
CA ASP A 11 -0.14 -27.86 7.19
C ASP A 11 -0.60 -26.78 6.19
N ARG A 12 -1.91 -26.67 5.94
CA ARG A 12 -2.48 -25.62 5.10
C ARG A 12 -2.26 -24.25 5.71
N VAL A 13 -2.42 -24.09 7.02
CA VAL A 13 -2.19 -22.82 7.73
C VAL A 13 -0.72 -22.43 7.65
N VAL A 14 0.20 -23.36 7.90
CA VAL A 14 1.64 -23.06 7.83
C VAL A 14 2.04 -22.61 6.41
N ARG A 15 1.61 -23.36 5.38
CA ARG A 15 1.89 -22.97 3.98
C ARG A 15 1.28 -21.63 3.60
N SER A 16 0.09 -21.29 4.11
CA SER A 16 -0.53 -19.99 3.81
C SER A 16 0.29 -18.80 4.33
N TYR A 17 1.06 -18.99 5.40
CA TYR A 17 1.94 -17.94 5.93
C TYR A 17 3.12 -17.63 5.01
N GLU A 18 3.60 -18.57 4.21
CA GLU A 18 4.62 -18.32 3.20
C GLU A 18 4.11 -17.30 2.16
N GLU A 19 2.83 -17.41 1.77
CA GLU A 19 2.19 -16.45 0.86
C GLU A 19 1.86 -15.11 1.56
N PHE A 20 1.26 -15.17 2.75
CA PHE A 20 0.84 -13.98 3.47
C PHE A 20 2.02 -13.08 3.87
N PHE A 21 3.17 -13.67 4.12
CA PHE A 21 4.36 -12.98 4.60
C PHE A 21 5.53 -12.97 3.61
N ALA A 22 5.27 -13.28 2.34
CA ALA A 22 6.28 -13.27 1.27
C ALA A 22 7.01 -11.92 1.11
N GLY A 23 6.44 -10.83 1.60
CA GLY A 23 7.07 -9.51 1.58
C GLY A 23 8.34 -9.40 2.42
N TYR A 24 8.58 -10.31 3.38
CA TYR A 24 9.84 -10.35 4.13
C TYR A 24 11.03 -10.79 3.27
N ASP A 25 10.77 -11.59 2.23
CA ASP A 25 11.79 -12.05 1.28
C ASP A 25 12.03 -11.06 0.14
N ALA A 26 11.18 -10.05 0.01
CA ALA A 26 11.29 -9.03 -1.02
C ALA A 26 12.26 -7.91 -0.62
N ASP A 27 13.10 -7.46 -1.57
CA ASP A 27 13.92 -6.25 -1.43
C ASP A 27 13.21 -5.05 -2.09
N PRO A 28 12.64 -4.12 -1.30
CA PRO A 28 11.96 -2.94 -1.81
C PRO A 28 12.87 -2.02 -2.63
N LYS A 29 14.18 -1.96 -2.31
CA LYS A 29 15.14 -1.14 -3.06
C LYS A 29 15.35 -1.69 -4.45
N ALA A 30 15.66 -2.98 -4.56
CA ALA A 30 15.85 -3.65 -5.85
C ALA A 30 14.60 -3.54 -6.76
N ILE A 31 13.40 -3.50 -6.18
CA ILE A 31 12.16 -3.28 -6.93
C ILE A 31 12.18 -1.93 -7.67
N LEU A 32 12.64 -0.86 -7.02
CA LEU A 32 12.61 0.50 -7.55
C LEU A 32 13.87 0.93 -8.32
N GLU A 33 14.99 0.21 -8.20
CA GLU A 33 16.26 0.58 -8.84
C GLU A 33 16.21 0.59 -10.38
N ARG A 34 15.30 -0.19 -10.98
CA ARG A 34 15.13 -0.20 -12.44
C ARG A 34 14.30 0.99 -12.89
N THR A 35 14.98 2.09 -13.18
CA THR A 35 14.41 3.36 -13.61
C THR A 35 14.72 3.69 -15.06
N PHE A 36 14.03 4.69 -15.60
CA PHE A 36 14.26 5.27 -16.92
C PHE A 36 14.56 6.76 -16.75
N GLU A 37 15.53 7.27 -17.49
CA GLU A 37 15.91 8.69 -17.46
C GLU A 37 15.22 9.52 -18.55
N GLU A 38 14.57 8.86 -19.50
CA GLU A 38 13.84 9.49 -20.61
C GLU A 38 12.49 10.02 -20.13
N VAL A 39 12.47 11.20 -19.54
CA VAL A 39 11.25 11.84 -19.02
C VAL A 39 10.77 13.02 -19.87
N ASP A 40 11.56 13.45 -20.89
CA ASP A 40 11.25 14.58 -21.80
C ASP A 40 10.74 15.83 -21.08
N GLY A 41 11.26 16.11 -19.87
CA GLY A 41 10.83 17.26 -19.05
C GLY A 41 9.48 17.06 -18.36
N TYR A 42 8.94 15.82 -18.26
CA TYR A 42 7.71 15.55 -17.52
C TYR A 42 7.94 15.78 -16.03
N ASP A 43 7.28 16.76 -15.45
CA ASP A 43 7.37 17.19 -14.05
C ASP A 43 6.00 17.20 -13.33
N GLU A 44 4.99 16.61 -13.96
CA GLU A 44 3.65 16.51 -13.42
C GLU A 44 3.46 15.27 -12.53
N ILE A 45 2.30 15.16 -11.88
CA ILE A 45 1.97 14.06 -10.99
C ILE A 45 1.81 12.76 -11.77
N VAL A 46 2.60 11.75 -11.42
CA VAL A 46 2.37 10.36 -11.81
C VAL A 46 1.62 9.66 -10.68
N LEU A 47 0.38 9.24 -10.93
CA LEU A 47 -0.48 8.59 -9.96
C LEU A 47 -0.85 7.16 -10.40
N LEU A 48 -0.57 6.19 -9.55
CA LEU A 48 -1.14 4.85 -9.62
C LEU A 48 -2.15 4.69 -8.47
N ARG A 49 -3.43 4.59 -8.81
CA ARG A 49 -4.51 4.54 -7.83
C ARG A 49 -5.18 3.17 -7.78
N ASP A 50 -5.90 2.93 -6.69
CA ASP A 50 -6.68 1.72 -6.45
C ASP A 50 -5.84 0.43 -6.49
N ILE A 51 -4.57 0.51 -6.05
CA ILE A 51 -3.71 -0.67 -5.91
C ILE A 51 -4.27 -1.53 -4.78
N ARG A 52 -4.76 -2.73 -5.10
CA ARG A 52 -5.25 -3.68 -4.10
C ARG A 52 -4.17 -3.94 -3.04
N LEU A 53 -4.57 -3.94 -1.79
CA LEU A 53 -3.70 -4.11 -0.64
C LEU A 53 -4.26 -5.18 0.29
N GLU A 54 -3.44 -6.17 0.58
CA GLU A 54 -3.71 -7.22 1.56
C GLU A 54 -2.51 -7.31 2.51
N SER A 55 -2.77 -7.11 3.80
CA SER A 55 -1.77 -7.14 4.85
C SER A 55 -2.32 -7.86 6.09
N HIS A 56 -1.52 -8.00 7.11
CA HIS A 56 -1.92 -8.59 8.38
C HIS A 56 -1.54 -7.69 9.54
N CYS A 57 -2.50 -7.46 10.43
CA CYS A 57 -2.31 -6.69 11.66
C CYS A 57 -1.28 -7.40 12.55
N GLU A 58 -0.20 -6.70 12.93
CA GLU A 58 0.85 -7.28 13.78
C GLU A 58 0.37 -7.65 15.20
N HIS A 59 -0.73 -7.05 15.67
CA HIS A 59 -1.28 -7.30 17.01
C HIS A 59 -2.09 -8.60 17.09
N HIS A 60 -2.77 -9.00 16.00
CA HIS A 60 -3.76 -10.09 16.04
C HIS A 60 -3.57 -11.09 14.89
N MET A 61 -2.63 -10.87 13.97
CA MET A 61 -2.39 -11.69 12.77
C MET A 61 -3.65 -11.93 11.91
N VAL A 62 -4.59 -10.99 11.94
CA VAL A 62 -5.79 -11.01 11.08
C VAL A 62 -5.68 -10.01 9.93
N PRO A 63 -6.38 -10.24 8.82
CA PRO A 63 -6.21 -9.43 7.61
C PRO A 63 -6.52 -7.94 7.80
N ILE A 64 -5.76 -7.13 7.08
CA ILE A 64 -6.04 -5.74 6.73
C ILE A 64 -6.24 -5.74 5.22
N ILE A 65 -7.43 -5.38 4.76
CA ILE A 65 -7.80 -5.45 3.34
C ILE A 65 -8.23 -4.07 2.86
N GLY A 66 -7.66 -3.64 1.75
CA GLY A 66 -7.94 -2.30 1.25
C GLY A 66 -7.27 -1.98 -0.06
N LYS A 67 -6.92 -0.72 -0.22
CA LYS A 67 -6.26 -0.18 -1.41
C LYS A 67 -5.25 0.90 -1.03
N ALA A 68 -4.26 1.07 -1.89
CA ALA A 68 -3.29 2.15 -1.81
C ALA A 68 -3.36 3.03 -3.06
N HIS A 69 -3.11 4.31 -2.86
CA HIS A 69 -2.90 5.29 -3.92
C HIS A 69 -1.48 5.83 -3.75
N VAL A 70 -0.68 5.69 -4.79
CA VAL A 70 0.74 6.05 -4.77
C VAL A 70 1.01 7.05 -5.89
N ALA A 71 1.52 8.20 -5.51
CA ALA A 71 1.93 9.24 -6.46
C ALA A 71 3.34 9.72 -6.19
N TYR A 72 4.01 10.14 -7.26
CA TYR A 72 5.25 10.89 -7.18
C TYR A 72 5.31 11.91 -8.32
N MET A 73 6.09 12.95 -8.13
CA MET A 73 6.38 13.95 -9.14
C MET A 73 7.83 13.75 -9.59
N PRO A 74 8.07 13.29 -10.82
CA PRO A 74 9.43 12.98 -11.30
C PRO A 74 10.35 14.20 -11.25
N HIS A 75 11.64 13.99 -11.01
CA HIS A 75 12.69 14.99 -11.17
C HIS A 75 13.60 14.63 -12.35
N ARG A 76 14.24 13.47 -12.28
CA ARG A 76 15.17 12.99 -13.32
C ARG A 76 14.88 11.59 -13.80
N ARG A 77 14.13 10.82 -13.01
CA ARG A 77 13.89 9.40 -13.26
C ARG A 77 12.44 9.07 -13.08
N VAL A 78 11.95 8.18 -13.94
CA VAL A 78 10.64 7.54 -13.79
C VAL A 78 10.85 6.05 -13.56
N VAL A 79 9.89 5.45 -12.88
CA VAL A 79 9.85 4.01 -12.62
C VAL A 79 8.65 3.38 -13.33
N GLY A 80 8.80 2.16 -13.79
CA GLY A 80 7.69 1.43 -14.39
C GLY A 80 6.54 1.28 -13.40
N ILE A 81 5.31 1.53 -13.84
CA ILE A 81 4.10 1.52 -13.00
C ILE A 81 3.93 0.22 -12.20
N SER A 82 4.30 -0.94 -12.79
CA SER A 82 4.26 -2.24 -12.11
C SER A 82 5.19 -2.31 -10.90
N LYS A 83 6.23 -1.48 -10.84
CA LYS A 83 7.17 -1.44 -9.71
C LYS A 83 6.54 -0.78 -8.48
N LEU A 84 5.69 0.24 -8.69
CA LEU A 84 4.94 0.85 -7.61
C LEU A 84 3.97 -0.15 -6.97
N ALA A 85 3.24 -0.92 -7.78
CA ALA A 85 2.35 -1.96 -7.28
C ALA A 85 3.12 -3.06 -6.51
N ARG A 86 4.26 -3.52 -7.04
CA ARG A 86 5.12 -4.49 -6.36
C ARG A 86 5.72 -3.96 -5.06
N LEU A 87 6.03 -2.67 -4.98
CA LEU A 87 6.50 -2.04 -3.75
C LEU A 87 5.41 -2.07 -2.67
N VAL A 88 4.17 -1.73 -3.05
CA VAL A 88 3.01 -1.83 -2.14
C VAL A 88 2.88 -3.27 -1.65
N GLU A 89 2.94 -4.26 -2.53
CA GLU A 89 2.87 -5.68 -2.17
C GLU A 89 3.99 -6.11 -1.22
N ALA A 90 5.25 -5.75 -1.53
CA ALA A 90 6.42 -6.09 -0.72
C ALA A 90 6.34 -5.58 0.72
N TYR A 91 5.73 -4.41 0.95
CA TYR A 91 5.50 -3.91 2.29
C TYR A 91 4.21 -4.42 2.91
N SER A 92 3.17 -4.70 2.12
CA SER A 92 1.88 -5.20 2.61
C SER A 92 1.95 -6.65 3.09
N LYS A 93 2.64 -7.52 2.37
CA LYS A 93 2.81 -8.95 2.71
C LYS A 93 3.75 -9.15 3.91
N ARG A 94 3.45 -8.44 5.00
CA ARG A 94 4.18 -8.46 6.28
C ARG A 94 3.20 -8.29 7.44
N LEU A 95 3.68 -8.50 8.66
CA LEU A 95 2.96 -8.03 9.85
C LEU A 95 3.11 -6.51 9.96
N GLN A 96 1.99 -5.77 9.96
CA GLN A 96 2.00 -4.32 9.84
C GLN A 96 1.04 -3.61 10.81
N ILE A 97 1.36 -2.34 11.04
CA ILE A 97 0.40 -1.29 11.38
C ILE A 97 0.29 -0.34 10.19
N GLN A 98 -0.91 0.16 9.91
CA GLN A 98 -1.19 0.87 8.66
C GLN A 98 -0.38 2.16 8.50
N GLU A 99 -0.12 2.88 9.57
CA GLU A 99 0.68 4.10 9.58
C GLU A 99 2.14 3.83 9.18
N LYS A 100 2.71 2.75 9.69
CA LYS A 100 4.06 2.30 9.35
C LYS A 100 4.15 1.86 7.90
N LEU A 101 3.19 1.05 7.44
CA LEU A 101 3.07 0.60 6.05
C LEU A 101 3.04 1.80 5.09
N THR A 102 2.15 2.78 5.35
CA THR A 102 2.02 3.99 4.54
C THR A 102 3.34 4.78 4.48
N SER A 103 4.01 4.93 5.62
CA SER A 103 5.27 5.64 5.70
C SER A 103 6.41 4.90 5.01
N GLN A 104 6.48 3.58 5.12
CA GLN A 104 7.52 2.76 4.47
C GLN A 104 7.43 2.86 2.94
N ILE A 105 6.21 2.79 2.37
CA ILE A 105 6.01 2.92 0.93
C ILE A 105 6.47 4.30 0.45
N ALA A 106 6.02 5.37 1.12
CA ALA A 106 6.37 6.73 0.71
C ALA A 106 7.87 7.02 0.84
N ASN A 107 8.48 6.64 1.96
CA ASN A 107 9.91 6.88 2.19
C ASN A 107 10.78 6.10 1.19
N ALA A 108 10.43 4.85 0.85
CA ALA A 108 11.19 4.08 -0.12
C ALA A 108 11.18 4.73 -1.53
N ILE A 109 10.05 5.27 -1.95
CA ILE A 109 9.95 6.01 -3.21
C ILE A 109 10.82 7.27 -3.16
N ASP A 110 10.70 8.04 -2.09
CA ASP A 110 11.42 9.29 -1.89
C ASP A 110 12.95 9.09 -1.87
N GLU A 111 13.41 8.10 -1.12
CA GLU A 111 14.84 7.79 -0.97
C GLU A 111 15.47 7.27 -2.27
N ILE A 112 14.75 6.42 -3.04
CA ILE A 112 15.34 5.72 -4.18
C ILE A 112 15.19 6.53 -5.47
N LEU A 113 14.01 7.10 -5.73
CA LEU A 113 13.74 7.86 -6.95
C LEU A 113 14.17 9.32 -6.85
N GLN A 114 14.26 9.86 -5.64
CA GLN A 114 14.56 11.27 -5.37
C GLN A 114 13.68 12.22 -6.20
N PRO A 115 12.34 12.04 -6.12
CA PRO A 115 11.40 12.86 -6.89
C PRO A 115 11.29 14.27 -6.29
N LEU A 116 10.57 15.17 -6.96
CA LEU A 116 10.20 16.47 -6.38
C LEU A 116 9.24 16.34 -5.19
N GLY A 117 8.52 15.24 -5.13
CA GLY A 117 7.65 14.88 -4.01
C GLY A 117 7.03 13.49 -4.17
N THR A 118 6.56 12.98 -3.05
CA THR A 118 5.91 11.65 -2.95
C THR A 118 4.63 11.77 -2.12
N ALA A 119 3.58 11.09 -2.55
CA ALA A 119 2.33 10.98 -1.79
C ALA A 119 1.81 9.55 -1.79
N VAL A 120 1.44 9.06 -0.61
CA VAL A 120 0.81 7.75 -0.44
C VAL A 120 -0.41 7.90 0.46
N ILE A 121 -1.53 7.34 0.02
CA ILE A 121 -2.73 7.16 0.85
C ILE A 121 -3.07 5.67 0.85
N VAL A 122 -3.38 5.16 2.04
CA VAL A 122 -3.87 3.79 2.24
C VAL A 122 -5.24 3.87 2.90
N GLU A 123 -6.20 3.17 2.32
CA GLU A 123 -7.55 2.98 2.85
C GLU A 123 -7.78 1.49 3.07
N ALA A 124 -8.06 1.07 4.29
CA ALA A 124 -8.25 -0.35 4.56
C ALA A 124 -9.21 -0.63 5.73
N ALA A 125 -9.91 -1.77 5.61
CA ALA A 125 -10.70 -2.35 6.68
C ALA A 125 -9.85 -3.33 7.49
N HIS A 126 -9.90 -3.20 8.81
CA HIS A 126 -9.16 -4.04 9.74
C HIS A 126 -10.05 -5.13 10.32
N GLN A 127 -9.75 -6.38 10.02
CA GLN A 127 -10.56 -7.51 10.51
C GLN A 127 -10.49 -7.66 12.03
N CYS A 128 -9.46 -7.15 12.68
CA CYS A 128 -9.39 -7.09 14.15
C CYS A 128 -10.45 -6.17 14.77
N MET A 129 -11.01 -5.23 14.02
CA MET A 129 -12.14 -4.38 14.44
C MET A 129 -13.49 -4.92 13.98
N THR A 130 -13.53 -5.69 12.89
CA THR A 130 -14.75 -6.14 12.24
C THR A 130 -15.23 -7.48 12.81
N THR A 131 -14.34 -8.48 12.84
CA THR A 131 -14.70 -9.87 13.16
C THR A 131 -14.57 -10.22 14.64
N ARG A 132 -13.92 -9.37 15.41
CA ARG A 132 -13.71 -9.48 16.86
C ARG A 132 -13.62 -8.12 17.53
N GLY A 133 -13.43 -8.06 18.85
CA GLY A 133 -13.28 -6.83 19.64
C GLY A 133 -14.53 -5.98 19.60
N ILE A 134 -14.46 -4.81 19.01
CA ILE A 134 -15.58 -3.83 19.00
C ILE A 134 -16.63 -4.08 17.92
N HIS A 135 -16.45 -5.06 17.05
CA HIS A 135 -17.40 -5.48 16.01
C HIS A 135 -17.94 -4.34 15.13
N LYS A 136 -17.04 -3.49 14.59
CA LYS A 136 -17.40 -2.37 13.71
C LYS A 136 -17.17 -2.73 12.26
N ALA A 137 -18.17 -3.36 11.64
CA ALA A 137 -18.20 -3.59 10.20
C ALA A 137 -18.38 -2.26 9.43
N GLY A 138 -17.80 -2.16 8.23
CA GLY A 138 -17.91 -0.99 7.37
C GLY A 138 -17.04 0.20 7.77
N VAL A 139 -16.24 0.10 8.83
CA VAL A 139 -15.27 1.13 9.20
C VAL A 139 -14.00 0.96 8.38
N THR A 140 -13.59 2.03 7.71
CA THR A 140 -12.33 2.10 6.96
C THR A 140 -11.37 3.07 7.64
N MET A 141 -10.13 2.65 7.82
CA MET A 141 -9.04 3.51 8.27
C MET A 141 -8.35 4.12 7.06
N VAL A 142 -8.12 5.44 7.10
CA VAL A 142 -7.37 6.15 6.06
C VAL A 142 -6.10 6.73 6.67
N THR A 143 -4.96 6.42 6.08
CA THR A 143 -3.66 6.99 6.46
C THR A 143 -3.00 7.63 5.25
N SER A 144 -2.25 8.71 5.47
CA SER A 144 -1.53 9.41 4.41
C SER A 144 -0.10 9.77 4.81
N ARG A 145 0.79 9.75 3.83
CA ARG A 145 2.15 10.27 3.94
C ARG A 145 2.46 11.09 2.70
N MET A 146 2.85 12.35 2.92
CA MET A 146 3.19 13.30 1.87
C MET A 146 4.57 13.88 2.16
N LEU A 147 5.42 13.95 1.13
CA LEU A 147 6.81 14.41 1.18
C LEU A 147 7.06 15.41 0.04
N GLY A 148 8.06 16.29 0.19
CA GLY A 148 8.42 17.29 -0.81
C GLY A 148 7.23 18.13 -1.26
N ALA A 149 7.06 18.33 -2.57
CA ALA A 149 6.03 19.18 -3.15
C ALA A 149 4.60 18.89 -2.66
N PHE A 150 4.24 17.63 -2.43
CA PHE A 150 2.90 17.30 -1.91
C PHE A 150 2.69 17.76 -0.47
N ARG A 151 3.76 17.88 0.32
CA ARG A 151 3.69 18.38 1.70
C ARG A 151 3.76 19.91 1.75
N GLU A 152 4.62 20.51 0.96
CA GLU A 152 4.98 21.92 1.02
C GLU A 152 4.03 22.81 0.22
N ASN A 153 3.48 22.30 -0.90
CA ASN A 153 2.57 23.03 -1.76
C ASN A 153 1.12 22.55 -1.59
N GLY A 154 0.25 23.43 -1.12
CA GLY A 154 -1.17 23.14 -0.92
C GLY A 154 -1.96 22.93 -2.23
N GLU A 155 -1.52 23.49 -3.35
CA GLU A 155 -2.15 23.29 -4.67
C GLU A 155 -1.86 21.90 -5.21
N THR A 156 -0.60 21.48 -5.22
CA THR A 156 -0.17 20.13 -5.60
C THR A 156 -0.89 19.06 -4.76
N ARG A 157 -1.04 19.31 -3.45
CA ARG A 157 -1.81 18.42 -2.57
C ARG A 157 -3.28 18.33 -2.96
N ARG A 158 -3.93 19.47 -3.25
CA ARG A 158 -5.35 19.49 -3.66
C ARG A 158 -5.55 18.79 -5.00
N GLU A 159 -4.66 18.99 -5.95
CA GLU A 159 -4.67 18.32 -7.25
C GLU A 159 -4.60 16.79 -7.06
N PHE A 160 -3.62 16.30 -6.32
CA PHE A 160 -3.48 14.86 -6.00
C PHE A 160 -4.75 14.30 -5.37
N LEU A 161 -5.33 14.99 -4.38
CA LEU A 161 -6.57 14.53 -3.73
C LEU A 161 -7.75 14.54 -4.70
N ALA A 162 -7.82 15.50 -5.61
CA ALA A 162 -8.85 15.54 -6.66
C ALA A 162 -8.70 14.40 -7.66
N MET A 163 -7.46 14.03 -8.04
CA MET A 163 -7.18 12.90 -8.95
C MET A 163 -7.57 11.55 -8.36
N ILE A 164 -7.47 11.37 -7.04
CA ILE A 164 -7.94 10.16 -6.35
C ILE A 164 -9.47 10.11 -6.35
N GLY A 165 -10.14 11.25 -6.33
CA GLY A 165 -11.56 11.38 -6.06
C GLY A 165 -11.83 11.33 -4.56
N ASN A 166 -13.11 11.47 -4.17
CA ASN A 166 -13.47 11.41 -2.76
C ASN A 166 -13.35 9.95 -2.28
N PRO A 167 -12.40 9.58 -1.38
CA PRO A 167 -12.21 8.20 -0.94
C PRO A 167 -13.48 7.54 -0.41
N SER A 168 -14.38 8.34 0.14
CA SER A 168 -15.65 7.89 0.73
C SER A 168 -16.78 7.64 -0.29
N ALA A 169 -16.59 7.96 -1.58
CA ALA A 169 -17.64 7.85 -2.61
C ALA A 169 -17.54 6.56 -3.46
N GLY A 170 -16.50 5.77 -3.28
CA GLY A 170 -16.32 4.50 -3.98
C GLY A 170 -16.96 3.35 -3.20
N GLU A 171 -17.98 2.72 -3.77
CA GLU A 171 -18.54 1.47 -3.26
C GLU A 171 -17.41 0.48 -2.95
N THR A 172 -17.29 0.08 -1.71
CA THR A 172 -16.50 -1.08 -1.29
C THR A 172 -17.18 -2.34 -1.80
N ARG A 173 -17.08 -2.59 -3.10
CA ARG A 173 -17.42 -3.89 -3.68
C ARG A 173 -16.22 -4.80 -3.50
N PHE A 174 -16.12 -5.38 -2.32
CA PHE A 174 -15.36 -6.60 -2.14
C PHE A 174 -16.28 -7.75 -2.59
N GLY A 175 -16.13 -8.16 -3.85
CA GLY A 175 -16.69 -9.42 -4.35
C GLY A 175 -15.73 -10.56 -4.04
#